data_4a27a11890d78d3f4a57e093994e89bd
#
_entry.id   4a27a11890d78d3f4a57e093994e89bd
#
_cell.length_a   1.000
_cell.length_b   1.000
_cell.length_c   1.000
_cell.angle_alpha   90.00
_cell.angle_beta   90.00
_cell.angle_gamma   90.00
#
_symmetry.space_group_name_H-M   'P 1'
#
loop_
_entity.id
_entity.type
_entity.pdbx_description
1 polymer ?
#
loop_
_entity_poly.entity_id
_entity_poly.type
_entity_poly.pdbx_seq_one_letter_code
_entity_poly.pdbx_strand_id
1 'polypeptide(L)'
;MAVAATALTLAAAEWAVRAIRDPRVLERQEQREVFPTYYPLAEGGLFTRDRDEKLRYRLTPGFDMELDGRRYRVSSLGLRGGELSRRRADGPRRVVVLGDSFAFGLGVDEDETFAAQLEALLSDRGVPVEAANLGVPGYHTGQELVWLERA
;
A
#
# COMPACT_ATOMS: atom_id res chain seq x y z
N MET A 1 -40.02 33.89 9.78
CA MET A 1 -39.33 33.00 10.72
C MET A 1 -38.91 31.68 10.05
N ALA A 2 -39.77 30.96 9.33
CA ALA A 2 -39.44 29.70 8.70
C ALA A 2 -38.29 29.76 7.65
N VAL A 3 -38.28 30.80 6.80
CA VAL A 3 -37.23 30.96 5.75
C VAL A 3 -35.83 31.17 6.36
N ALA A 4 -35.72 31.88 7.46
CA ALA A 4 -34.44 32.10 8.14
C ALA A 4 -33.91 30.81 8.79
N ALA A 5 -34.80 29.99 9.36
CA ALA A 5 -34.43 28.70 9.94
C ALA A 5 -33.95 27.73 8.86
N THR A 6 -34.63 27.66 7.70
CA THR A 6 -34.21 26.82 6.57
C THR A 6 -32.85 27.24 6.00
N ALA A 7 -32.62 28.56 5.87
CA ALA A 7 -31.34 29.07 5.39
C ALA A 7 -30.18 28.73 6.33
N LEU A 8 -30.39 28.83 7.66
CA LEU A 8 -29.39 28.45 8.65
C LEU A 8 -29.09 26.94 8.63
N THR A 9 -30.10 26.11 8.47
CA THR A 9 -29.91 24.66 8.38
C THR A 9 -29.12 24.25 7.14
N LEU A 10 -29.43 24.86 5.98
CA LEU A 10 -28.70 24.63 4.74
C LEU A 10 -27.24 25.11 4.84
N ALA A 11 -27.00 26.28 5.45
CA ALA A 11 -25.65 26.80 5.64
C ALA A 11 -24.83 25.91 6.60
N ALA A 12 -25.45 25.40 7.66
CA ALA A 12 -24.80 24.45 8.57
C ALA A 12 -24.50 23.11 7.90
N ALA A 13 -25.40 22.60 7.06
CA ALA A 13 -25.18 21.38 6.30
C ALA A 13 -24.05 21.56 5.26
N GLU A 14 -24.04 22.67 4.54
CA GLU A 14 -22.97 23.01 3.59
C GLU A 14 -21.62 23.13 4.29
N TRP A 15 -21.58 23.79 5.47
CA TRP A 15 -20.36 23.91 6.26
C TRP A 15 -19.87 22.53 6.74
N ALA A 16 -20.77 21.68 7.22
CA ALA A 16 -20.45 20.32 7.65
C ALA A 16 -19.90 19.48 6.51
N VAL A 17 -20.51 19.55 5.32
CA VAL A 17 -20.02 18.85 4.11
C VAL A 17 -18.64 19.36 3.69
N ARG A 18 -18.40 20.66 3.75
CA ARG A 18 -17.09 21.24 3.45
C ARG A 18 -16.02 20.84 4.47
N ALA A 19 -16.38 20.81 5.76
CA ALA A 19 -15.48 20.37 6.83
C ALA A 19 -15.12 18.89 6.71
N ILE A 20 -16.08 18.04 6.32
CA ILE A 20 -15.84 16.60 6.06
C ILE A 20 -15.00 16.41 4.79
N ARG A 21 -15.17 17.26 3.78
CA ARG A 21 -14.42 17.24 2.52
C ARG A 21 -13.07 17.97 2.57
N ASP A 22 -12.73 18.60 3.71
CA ASP A 22 -11.39 19.18 3.86
C ASP A 22 -10.35 18.05 3.71
N PRO A 23 -9.48 18.10 2.69
CA PRO A 23 -8.45 17.08 2.48
C PRO A 23 -7.61 16.82 3.72
N ARG A 24 -7.42 17.84 4.58
CA ARG A 24 -6.67 17.72 5.83
C ARG A 24 -7.42 16.91 6.90
N VAL A 25 -8.75 16.92 6.88
CA VAL A 25 -9.58 16.12 7.78
C VAL A 25 -9.64 14.68 7.30
N LEU A 26 -9.83 14.48 6.00
CA LEU A 26 -9.80 13.15 5.37
C LEU A 26 -8.41 12.51 5.53
N GLU A 27 -7.35 13.26 5.28
CA GLU A 27 -5.96 12.79 5.46
C GLU A 27 -5.66 12.41 6.91
N ARG A 28 -6.23 13.13 7.91
CA ARG A 28 -6.11 12.78 9.34
C ARG A 28 -6.98 11.60 9.74
N GLN A 29 -8.15 11.42 9.14
CA GLN A 29 -9.02 10.27 9.40
C GLN A 29 -8.46 9.00 8.76
N GLU A 30 -8.03 9.04 7.51
CA GLU A 30 -7.35 7.92 6.86
C GLU A 30 -6.10 7.49 7.64
N GLN A 31 -5.34 8.44 8.18
CA GLN A 31 -4.18 8.16 9.02
C GLN A 31 -4.55 7.56 10.40
N ARG A 32 -5.75 7.80 10.92
CA ARG A 32 -6.15 7.33 12.25
C ARG A 32 -6.98 6.05 12.26
N GLU A 33 -7.83 5.83 11.26
CA GLU A 33 -8.84 4.77 11.33
C GLU A 33 -8.46 3.51 10.56
N VAL A 34 -7.65 3.62 9.50
CA VAL A 34 -7.36 2.46 8.65
C VAL A 34 -6.13 1.68 9.13
N PHE A 35 -5.17 2.31 9.81
CA PHE A 35 -3.91 1.66 10.16
C PHE A 35 -3.35 2.03 11.54
N PRO A 36 -4.08 1.86 12.65
CA PRO A 36 -3.54 2.18 13.98
C PRO A 36 -2.34 1.32 14.37
N THR A 37 -2.21 0.12 13.79
CA THR A 37 -1.14 -0.84 14.08
C THR A 37 0.03 -0.74 13.08
N TYR A 38 -0.23 -0.27 11.87
CA TYR A 38 0.76 -0.22 10.78
C TYR A 38 1.38 1.16 10.56
N TYR A 39 0.76 2.20 11.11
CA TYR A 39 1.31 3.54 11.18
C TYR A 39 1.68 3.88 12.62
N PRO A 40 2.94 3.87 12.95
CA PRO A 40 3.74 5.04 12.71
C PRO A 40 4.87 4.73 11.73
N LEU A 41 5.35 5.76 11.03
CA LEU A 41 6.68 5.84 10.43
C LEU A 41 7.74 5.74 11.56
N ALA A 42 7.64 4.67 12.36
CA ALA A 42 8.54 4.44 13.48
C ALA A 42 9.80 3.74 12.97
N GLU A 43 10.91 4.00 13.58
CA GLU A 43 12.13 3.22 13.35
C GLU A 43 11.80 1.73 13.56
N GLY A 44 12.08 0.90 12.52
CA GLY A 44 11.78 -0.53 12.54
C GLY A 44 10.34 -0.92 12.18
N GLY A 45 9.46 0.03 11.85
CA GLY A 45 8.09 -0.26 11.38
C GLY A 45 8.04 -0.74 9.93
N LEU A 46 6.87 -1.26 9.51
CA LEU A 46 6.62 -1.72 8.13
C LEU A 46 6.87 -0.62 7.09
N PHE A 47 6.68 0.63 7.47
CA PHE A 47 6.84 1.78 6.58
C PHE A 47 7.97 2.70 7.05
N THR A 48 8.68 3.24 6.08
CA THR A 48 9.67 4.30 6.29
C THR A 48 9.38 5.50 5.39
N ARG A 49 9.81 6.70 5.80
CA ARG A 49 9.68 7.90 4.96
C ARG A 49 10.46 7.73 3.66
N ASP A 50 9.86 8.12 2.56
CA ASP A 50 10.58 8.28 1.29
C ASP A 50 11.04 9.74 1.14
N ARG A 51 12.15 9.92 0.42
CA ARG A 51 12.67 11.25 0.08
C ARG A 51 11.87 11.92 -1.03
N ASP A 52 11.16 11.12 -1.83
CA ASP A 52 10.27 11.62 -2.87
C ASP A 52 8.94 12.05 -2.25
N GLU A 53 8.64 13.33 -2.34
CA GLU A 53 7.41 13.90 -1.79
C GLU A 53 6.13 13.33 -2.42
N LYS A 54 6.22 12.79 -3.65
CA LYS A 54 5.10 12.13 -4.31
C LYS A 54 4.77 10.78 -3.67
N LEU A 55 5.80 10.04 -3.23
CA LEU A 55 5.61 8.76 -2.54
C LEU A 55 5.29 8.96 -1.05
N ARG A 56 5.93 9.93 -0.39
CA ARG A 56 5.81 10.25 1.04
C ARG A 56 6.37 9.15 1.96
N TYR A 57 6.10 7.90 1.68
CA TYR A 57 6.55 6.71 2.42
C TYR A 57 6.70 5.52 1.46
N ARG A 58 7.39 4.50 1.92
CA ARG A 58 7.54 3.21 1.24
C ARG A 58 7.65 2.10 2.27
N LEU A 59 7.61 0.85 1.84
CA LEU A 59 7.94 -0.28 2.70
C LEU A 59 9.39 -0.16 3.19
N THR A 60 9.62 -0.55 4.44
CA THR A 60 10.95 -0.57 5.05
C THR A 60 11.75 -1.76 4.51
N PRO A 61 12.84 -1.54 3.75
CA PRO A 61 13.66 -2.63 3.25
C PRO A 61 14.21 -3.51 4.38
N GLY A 62 14.13 -4.82 4.20
CA GLY A 62 14.59 -5.81 5.18
C GLY A 62 13.65 -5.98 6.38
N PHE A 63 12.47 -5.40 6.36
CA PHE A 63 11.46 -5.64 7.39
C PHE A 63 11.03 -7.12 7.38
N ASP A 64 11.06 -7.76 8.53
CA ASP A 64 10.62 -9.14 8.72
C ASP A 64 10.07 -9.30 10.14
N MET A 65 8.76 -9.22 10.26
CA MET A 65 8.07 -9.31 11.56
C MET A 65 6.71 -9.99 11.40
N GLU A 66 6.24 -10.54 12.51
CA GLU A 66 4.88 -11.02 12.66
C GLU A 66 4.00 -9.89 13.21
N LEU A 67 2.90 -9.61 12.51
CA LEU A 67 1.88 -8.64 12.89
C LEU A 67 0.51 -9.29 12.78
N ASP A 68 -0.28 -9.25 13.83
CA ASP A 68 -1.63 -9.86 13.91
C ASP A 68 -1.66 -11.34 13.48
N GLY A 69 -0.63 -12.12 13.88
CA GLY A 69 -0.50 -13.53 13.56
C GLY A 69 -0.13 -13.83 12.10
N ARG A 70 0.33 -12.85 11.34
CA ARG A 70 0.78 -12.96 9.96
C ARG A 70 2.20 -12.46 9.79
N ARG A 71 3.01 -13.18 9.04
CA ARG A 71 4.39 -12.77 8.79
C ARG A 71 4.48 -11.84 7.57
N TYR A 72 5.05 -10.69 7.79
CA TYR A 72 5.31 -9.70 6.74
C TYR A 72 6.80 -9.58 6.50
N ARG A 73 7.24 -9.93 5.30
CA ARG A 73 8.62 -9.71 4.84
C ARG A 73 8.65 -8.66 3.75
N VAL A 74 9.70 -7.87 3.77
CA VAL A 74 10.01 -6.87 2.73
C VAL A 74 11.47 -7.08 2.33
N SER A 75 11.70 -7.30 1.05
CA SER A 75 13.03 -7.50 0.50
C SER A 75 13.94 -6.29 0.68
N SER A 76 15.23 -6.45 0.43
CA SER A 76 16.19 -5.35 0.41
C SER A 76 15.84 -4.26 -0.63
N LEU A 77 15.07 -4.61 -1.65
CA LEU A 77 14.56 -3.67 -2.65
C LEU A 77 13.31 -2.90 -2.19
N GLY A 78 12.74 -3.23 -1.03
CA GLY A 78 11.50 -2.63 -0.55
C GLY A 78 10.24 -3.23 -1.17
N LEU A 79 10.30 -4.46 -1.65
CA LEU A 79 9.17 -5.19 -2.22
C LEU A 79 8.60 -6.18 -1.21
N ARG A 80 7.29 -6.40 -1.23
CA ARG A 80 6.63 -7.40 -0.37
C ARG A 80 7.08 -8.80 -0.76
N GLY A 81 7.58 -9.57 0.21
CA GLY A 81 8.03 -10.95 0.03
C GLY A 81 9.53 -11.11 0.16
N GLY A 82 10.04 -12.24 -0.33
CA GLY A 82 11.45 -12.61 -0.29
C GLY A 82 12.35 -11.76 -1.18
N GLU A 83 13.65 -12.07 -1.15
CA GLU A 83 14.64 -11.35 -1.94
C GLU A 83 14.47 -11.61 -3.44
N LEU A 84 14.53 -10.53 -4.20
CA LEU A 84 14.54 -10.53 -5.65
C LEU A 84 15.78 -9.82 -6.18
N SER A 85 16.41 -10.36 -7.20
CA SER A 85 17.49 -9.64 -7.88
C SER A 85 16.93 -8.47 -8.69
N ARG A 86 17.52 -7.28 -8.57
CA ARG A 86 17.15 -6.14 -9.42
C ARG A 86 17.30 -6.46 -10.92
N ARG A 87 18.33 -7.20 -11.28
CA ARG A 87 18.49 -7.74 -12.64
C ARG A 87 17.80 -9.09 -12.72
N ARG A 88 16.88 -9.21 -13.66
CA ARG A 88 16.28 -10.50 -13.98
C ARG A 88 17.36 -11.50 -14.40
N ALA A 89 17.34 -12.70 -13.82
CA ALA A 89 18.14 -13.81 -14.31
C ALA A 89 17.69 -14.23 -15.72
N ASP A 90 18.58 -14.81 -16.50
CA ASP A 90 18.21 -15.47 -17.75
C ASP A 90 17.32 -16.68 -17.40
N GLY A 91 16.10 -16.70 -17.93
CA GLY A 91 15.13 -17.76 -17.67
C GLY A 91 13.72 -17.25 -17.39
N PRO A 92 13.24 -17.20 -16.14
CA PRO A 92 11.85 -16.85 -15.84
C PRO A 92 11.49 -15.43 -16.27
N ARG A 93 10.26 -15.25 -16.74
CA ARG A 93 9.71 -13.91 -16.98
C ARG A 93 9.39 -13.25 -15.64
N ARG A 94 9.68 -11.96 -15.50
CA ARG A 94 9.25 -11.21 -14.32
C ARG A 94 7.88 -10.59 -14.57
N VAL A 95 6.96 -10.86 -13.64
CA VAL A 95 5.65 -10.22 -13.56
C VAL A 95 5.68 -9.25 -12.41
N VAL A 96 5.23 -8.03 -12.65
CA VAL A 96 5.14 -6.99 -11.63
C VAL A 96 3.68 -6.84 -11.22
N VAL A 97 3.41 -6.96 -9.92
CA VAL A 97 2.09 -6.72 -9.34
C VAL A 97 2.14 -5.37 -8.64
N LEU A 98 1.37 -4.42 -9.16
CA LEU A 98 1.23 -3.07 -8.64
C LEU A 98 -0.10 -2.91 -7.94
N GLY A 99 -0.15 -2.08 -6.91
CA GLY A 99 -1.38 -1.73 -6.21
C GLY A 99 -1.16 -1.30 -4.76
N ASP A 100 -2.26 -1.26 -4.05
CA ASP A 100 -2.38 -0.83 -2.67
C ASP A 100 -2.28 -2.00 -1.66
N SER A 101 -3.07 -1.94 -0.59
CA SER A 101 -3.13 -2.98 0.44
C SER A 101 -3.61 -4.34 -0.07
N PHE A 102 -4.42 -4.38 -1.12
CA PHE A 102 -4.87 -5.64 -1.73
C PHE A 102 -3.73 -6.33 -2.47
N ALA A 103 -2.99 -5.60 -3.28
CA ALA A 103 -1.81 -6.13 -3.97
C ALA A 103 -0.70 -6.53 -2.99
N PHE A 104 -0.49 -5.73 -1.94
CA PHE A 104 0.43 -6.04 -0.85
C PHE A 104 0.09 -7.36 -0.16
N GLY A 105 -1.20 -7.71 -0.07
CA GLY A 105 -1.69 -8.85 0.69
C GLY A 105 -1.77 -8.56 2.18
N LEU A 106 -2.44 -7.43 2.54
CA LEU A 106 -2.69 -7.13 3.94
C LEU A 106 -3.66 -8.15 4.54
N GLY A 107 -3.28 -8.76 5.68
CA GLY A 107 -4.11 -9.77 6.35
C GLY A 107 -3.92 -11.21 5.86
N VAL A 108 -2.97 -11.45 4.94
CA VAL A 108 -2.63 -12.80 4.47
C VAL A 108 -1.12 -13.06 4.59
N ASP A 109 -0.74 -14.33 4.67
CA ASP A 109 0.66 -14.74 4.64
C ASP A 109 1.29 -14.55 3.23
N GLU A 110 2.60 -14.62 3.15
CA GLU A 110 3.33 -14.32 1.91
C GLU A 110 2.92 -15.20 0.74
N ASP A 111 2.79 -16.50 0.98
CA ASP A 111 2.39 -17.49 -0.02
C ASP A 111 0.91 -17.38 -0.43
N GLU A 112 0.09 -16.73 0.38
CA GLU A 112 -1.32 -16.42 0.08
C GLU A 112 -1.49 -15.13 -0.72
N THR A 113 -0.44 -14.33 -0.89
CA THR A 113 -0.54 -13.09 -1.66
C THR A 113 -0.86 -13.35 -3.12
N PHE A 114 -1.53 -12.39 -3.75
CA PHE A 114 -1.88 -12.48 -5.16
C PHE A 114 -0.66 -12.72 -6.07
N ALA A 115 0.48 -12.10 -5.76
CA ALA A 115 1.72 -12.27 -6.49
C ALA A 115 2.27 -13.70 -6.36
N ALA A 116 2.34 -14.24 -5.15
CA ALA A 116 2.84 -15.60 -4.91
C ALA A 116 1.93 -16.65 -5.53
N GLN A 117 0.62 -16.48 -5.42
CA GLN A 117 -0.35 -17.39 -6.03
C GLN A 117 -0.26 -17.38 -7.57
N LEU A 118 -0.06 -16.20 -8.18
CA LEU A 118 0.14 -16.08 -9.61
C LEU A 118 1.42 -16.82 -10.07
N GLU A 119 2.52 -16.65 -9.32
CA GLU A 119 3.78 -17.34 -9.59
C GLU A 119 3.62 -18.86 -9.52
N ALA A 120 3.01 -19.37 -8.45
CA ALA A 120 2.75 -20.79 -8.28
C ALA A 120 1.87 -21.36 -9.41
N LEU A 121 0.76 -20.70 -9.72
CA LEU A 121 -0.19 -21.13 -10.76
C LEU A 121 0.44 -21.18 -12.17
N LEU A 122 1.34 -20.26 -12.49
CA LEU A 122 2.02 -20.23 -13.78
C LEU A 122 3.14 -21.27 -13.82
N SER A 123 3.89 -21.44 -12.75
CA SER A 123 4.93 -22.45 -12.62
C SER A 123 4.37 -23.86 -12.77
N ASP A 124 3.23 -24.15 -12.15
CA ASP A 124 2.53 -25.45 -12.27
C ASP A 124 2.09 -25.75 -13.72
N ARG A 125 1.92 -24.72 -14.53
CA ARG A 125 1.60 -24.84 -15.97
C ARG A 125 2.84 -24.87 -16.88
N GLY A 126 4.03 -24.96 -16.29
CA GLY A 126 5.29 -24.97 -17.05
C GLY A 126 5.68 -23.59 -17.60
N VAL A 127 5.11 -22.51 -17.08
CA VAL A 127 5.47 -21.13 -17.42
C VAL A 127 6.27 -20.54 -16.27
N PRO A 128 7.61 -20.63 -16.27
CA PRO A 128 8.41 -20.10 -15.17
C PRO A 128 8.33 -18.58 -15.15
N VAL A 129 7.83 -18.06 -14.04
CA VAL A 129 7.75 -16.63 -13.76
C VAL A 129 8.34 -16.33 -12.37
N GLU A 130 8.73 -15.09 -12.18
CA GLU A 130 9.14 -14.53 -10.92
C GLU A 130 8.22 -13.32 -10.64
N ALA A 131 7.41 -13.37 -9.59
CA ALA A 131 6.45 -12.32 -9.29
C ALA A 131 7.03 -11.30 -8.33
N ALA A 132 7.17 -10.06 -8.78
CA ALA A 132 7.58 -8.93 -7.97
C ALA A 132 6.34 -8.21 -7.42
N ASN A 133 6.13 -8.28 -6.11
CA ASN A 133 5.02 -7.60 -5.46
C ASN A 133 5.42 -6.19 -5.04
N LEU A 134 4.97 -5.19 -5.81
CA LEU A 134 5.16 -3.77 -5.59
C LEU A 134 3.97 -3.12 -4.85
N GLY A 135 3.07 -3.90 -4.30
CA GLY A 135 1.94 -3.40 -3.51
C GLY A 135 2.41 -2.65 -2.27
N VAL A 136 1.86 -1.46 -2.05
CA VAL A 136 2.13 -0.65 -0.85
C VAL A 136 0.80 -0.17 -0.27
N PRO A 137 0.43 -0.57 0.95
CA PRO A 137 -0.82 -0.15 1.55
C PRO A 137 -1.01 1.36 1.54
N GLY A 138 -2.19 1.80 1.07
CA GLY A 138 -2.56 3.22 1.00
C GLY A 138 -2.03 3.98 -0.21
N TYR A 139 -1.32 3.35 -1.13
CA TYR A 139 -0.93 3.99 -2.38
C TYR A 139 -2.14 4.19 -3.30
N HIS A 140 -2.15 5.29 -4.00
CA HIS A 140 -3.03 5.56 -5.14
C HIS A 140 -2.25 5.43 -6.45
N THR A 141 -2.94 5.33 -7.56
CA THR A 141 -2.36 5.08 -8.91
C THR A 141 -1.18 6.00 -9.26
N GLY A 142 -1.20 7.27 -8.83
CA GLY A 142 -0.09 8.19 -9.06
C GLY A 142 1.17 7.81 -8.30
N GLN A 143 1.04 7.30 -7.07
CA GLN A 143 2.17 6.79 -6.27
C GLN A 143 2.68 5.45 -6.83
N GLU A 144 1.77 4.58 -7.24
CA GLU A 144 2.10 3.30 -7.88
C GLU A 144 2.96 3.50 -9.14
N LEU A 145 2.61 4.48 -9.98
CA LEU A 145 3.38 4.81 -11.17
C LEU A 145 4.80 5.28 -10.81
N VAL A 146 4.92 6.21 -9.87
CA VAL A 146 6.24 6.70 -9.40
C VAL A 146 7.05 5.56 -8.80
N TRP A 147 6.41 4.67 -8.06
CA TRP A 147 7.07 3.50 -7.48
C TRP A 147 7.56 2.53 -8.54
N LEU A 148 6.76 2.24 -9.56
CA LEU A 148 7.14 1.39 -10.71
C LEU A 148 8.36 1.92 -11.45
N GLU A 149 8.45 3.23 -11.67
CA GLU A 149 9.57 3.86 -12.38
C GLU A 149 10.90 3.75 -11.61
N ARG A 150 10.84 3.48 -10.29
CA ARG A 150 12.01 3.40 -9.40
C ARG A 150 12.43 1.97 -9.05
N ALA A 151 11.53 1.02 -9.14
CA ALA A 151 11.77 -0.38 -8.80
C ALA A 151 12.53 -1.10 -9.91
#